data_8a1eae7154ea6f8f85656ff4914fc3f0
#
_entry.id   8a1eae7154ea6f8f85656ff4914fc3f0
#
_cell.length_a   1.000
_cell.length_b   1.000
_cell.length_c   1.000
_cell.angle_alpha   90.00
_cell.angle_beta   90.00
_cell.angle_gamma   90.00
#
_symmetry.space_group_name_H-M   'P 1'
#
loop_
_entity.id
_entity.type
_entity.pdbx_description
1 polymer ?
#
loop_
_entity_poly.entity_id
_entity_poly.type
_entity_poly.pdbx_seq_one_letter_code
_entity_poly.pdbx_strand_id
1 'polypeptide(L)'
;MRRREFIALVGSASAWPLTARSQQVTVPVIGVLVPSAVSSMQNRLPAFRQGLKETGYAEGNVAIEFRWAEGQYDKLPALAADLVRGRADVIVTLGGTVTALAAKAATNTIPIVFIIGADPVELGLVNSFGRPGGNITGITTISMFGGKHMELLFEMVPEAEARLGLLVNPANPLVESLVRPAVDQLGQRLVLVEARTESDFEPAFAMLAKQGARGLIVWEEPFLNSRADQIAALAIRYAMPVIHSVRNFALAGGLMSYGVVYADLFHQIGIYTGRILNGTKPADLPVLQPSKFELVINLKTAKALGIAVPRTLLARADEVIE
;
A
#
# COMPACT_ATOMS: atom_id res chain seq x y z
N MET A 1 10.82 34.64 -76.48
CA MET A 1 10.91 34.35 -75.00
C MET A 1 12.36 34.22 -74.63
N ARG A 2 12.90 35.13 -73.85
CA ARG A 2 14.32 35.25 -73.55
C ARG A 2 14.75 34.35 -72.42
N ARG A 3 15.81 33.57 -72.63
CA ARG A 3 16.41 32.58 -71.69
C ARG A 3 16.68 33.12 -70.23
N ARG A 4 16.49 34.42 -70.04
CA ARG A 4 16.76 35.08 -68.74
C ARG A 4 15.57 35.04 -67.73
N GLU A 5 14.36 34.80 -68.22
CA GLU A 5 13.16 34.76 -67.30
C GLU A 5 12.89 33.38 -66.67
N PHE A 6 13.51 32.34 -67.25
CA PHE A 6 13.35 30.98 -66.73
C PHE A 6 14.22 30.65 -65.48
N ILE A 7 15.31 31.41 -65.29
CA ILE A 7 16.23 31.22 -64.17
C ILE A 7 15.75 31.97 -62.93
N ALA A 8 14.89 32.97 -63.04
CA ALA A 8 14.34 33.70 -61.86
C ALA A 8 13.19 33.01 -61.18
N LEU A 9 12.55 32.00 -61.80
CA LEU A 9 11.42 31.27 -61.25
C LEU A 9 11.81 29.95 -60.47
N VAL A 10 13.04 29.49 -60.61
CA VAL A 10 13.55 28.29 -59.94
C VAL A 10 14.30 28.64 -58.63
N GLY A 11 14.67 29.91 -58.44
CA GLY A 11 15.43 30.38 -57.27
C GLY A 11 14.63 30.72 -56.01
N SER A 12 13.27 30.74 -56.07
CA SER A 12 12.43 31.20 -54.95
C SER A 12 11.71 30.05 -54.18
N ALA A 13 11.97 28.78 -54.54
CA ALA A 13 11.30 27.62 -53.93
C ALA A 13 12.14 26.94 -52.85
N SER A 14 13.32 27.44 -52.45
CA SER A 14 14.23 26.72 -51.55
C SER A 14 14.52 27.39 -50.20
N ALA A 15 13.63 28.27 -49.73
CA ALA A 15 13.76 28.84 -48.38
C ALA A 15 12.47 28.74 -47.59
N TRP A 16 11.89 27.52 -47.49
CA TRP A 16 11.05 27.25 -46.36
C TRP A 16 11.95 26.88 -45.18
N PRO A 17 11.95 27.67 -44.09
CA PRO A 17 12.61 27.23 -42.89
C PRO A 17 11.88 26.00 -42.41
N LEU A 18 12.50 24.83 -42.56
CA LEU A 18 12.18 23.66 -41.76
C LEU A 18 12.48 24.06 -40.30
N THR A 19 11.54 24.75 -39.66
CA THR A 19 11.48 24.77 -38.20
C THR A 19 11.25 23.33 -37.80
N ALA A 20 12.34 22.58 -37.69
CA ALA A 20 12.37 21.39 -36.87
C ALA A 20 11.95 21.88 -35.48
N ARG A 21 10.64 21.79 -35.18
CA ARG A 21 10.18 21.74 -33.80
C ARG A 21 10.87 20.51 -33.23
N SER A 22 11.99 20.72 -32.58
CA SER A 22 12.48 19.80 -31.59
C SER A 22 11.28 19.60 -30.67
N GLN A 23 10.55 18.50 -30.82
CA GLN A 23 9.67 18.03 -29.78
C GLN A 23 10.59 17.84 -28.58
N GLN A 24 10.60 18.80 -27.68
CA GLN A 24 11.10 18.57 -26.34
C GLN A 24 10.30 17.37 -25.85
N VAL A 25 10.94 16.22 -25.84
CA VAL A 25 10.39 15.03 -25.22
C VAL A 25 10.24 15.41 -23.75
N THR A 26 9.05 15.87 -23.38
CA THR A 26 8.73 16.16 -21.98
C THR A 26 8.77 14.83 -21.27
N VAL A 27 9.73 14.68 -20.37
CA VAL A 27 9.85 13.50 -19.51
C VAL A 27 8.58 13.42 -18.65
N PRO A 28 7.80 12.33 -18.73
CA PRO A 28 6.59 12.22 -17.93
C PRO A 28 6.90 12.19 -16.44
N VAL A 29 6.00 12.76 -15.65
CA VAL A 29 6.14 12.93 -14.20
C VAL A 29 5.15 11.99 -13.48
N ILE A 30 5.69 11.08 -12.67
CA ILE A 30 4.92 10.25 -11.75
C ILE A 30 4.92 10.92 -10.38
N GLY A 31 3.76 11.40 -9.92
CA GLY A 31 3.59 11.88 -8.55
C GLY A 31 3.30 10.72 -7.62
N VAL A 32 4.10 10.51 -6.58
CA VAL A 32 3.90 9.42 -5.61
C VAL A 32 3.53 9.99 -4.25
N LEU A 33 2.34 9.65 -3.76
CA LEU A 33 1.82 10.07 -2.45
C LEU A 33 1.97 8.94 -1.44
N VAL A 34 2.69 9.19 -0.34
CA VAL A 34 3.02 8.19 0.68
C VAL A 34 2.66 8.72 2.07
N PRO A 35 1.91 7.96 2.90
CA PRO A 35 1.50 8.43 4.23
C PRO A 35 2.58 8.25 5.29
N SER A 36 3.51 7.31 5.10
CA SER A 36 4.59 6.96 6.02
C SER A 36 5.93 7.64 5.69
N ALA A 37 6.95 7.37 6.47
CA ALA A 37 8.30 7.87 6.25
C ALA A 37 9.02 7.13 5.10
N VAL A 38 10.07 7.76 4.55
CA VAL A 38 10.89 7.21 3.45
C VAL A 38 11.43 5.81 3.76
N SER A 39 11.88 5.57 4.99
CA SER A 39 12.46 4.28 5.41
C SER A 39 11.51 3.09 5.22
N SER A 40 10.20 3.31 5.35
CA SER A 40 9.19 2.24 5.21
C SER A 40 9.02 1.72 3.78
N MET A 41 9.50 2.45 2.78
CA MET A 41 9.34 2.13 1.36
C MET A 41 10.60 1.63 0.67
N GLN A 42 11.78 1.75 1.31
CA GLN A 42 13.07 1.45 0.69
C GLN A 42 13.14 0.06 0.05
N ASN A 43 12.62 -0.97 0.71
CA ASN A 43 12.64 -2.35 0.23
C ASN A 43 11.55 -2.65 -0.81
N ARG A 44 10.59 -1.75 -1.02
CA ARG A 44 9.42 -1.95 -1.91
C ARG A 44 9.58 -1.20 -3.23
N LEU A 45 10.20 -0.01 -3.21
CA LEU A 45 10.39 0.83 -4.40
C LEU A 45 11.18 0.16 -5.54
N PRO A 46 12.17 -0.72 -5.29
CA PRO A 46 12.84 -1.45 -6.37
C PRO A 46 11.86 -2.28 -7.23
N ALA A 47 10.88 -2.94 -6.62
CA ALA A 47 9.87 -3.70 -7.35
C ALA A 47 8.95 -2.80 -8.20
N PHE A 48 8.55 -1.63 -7.68
CA PHE A 48 7.81 -0.61 -8.44
C PHE A 48 8.61 -0.14 -9.67
N ARG A 49 9.90 0.19 -9.49
CA ARG A 49 10.78 0.58 -10.59
C ARG A 49 10.97 -0.53 -11.62
N GLN A 50 11.00 -1.79 -11.18
CA GLN A 50 11.09 -2.94 -12.08
C GLN A 50 9.83 -3.04 -12.97
N GLY A 51 8.63 -2.91 -12.39
CA GLY A 51 7.38 -2.91 -13.15
C GLY A 51 7.29 -1.75 -14.16
N LEU A 52 7.77 -0.55 -13.78
CA LEU A 52 7.90 0.58 -14.70
C LEU A 52 8.84 0.27 -15.86
N LYS A 53 10.00 -0.33 -15.57
CA LYS A 53 11.02 -0.69 -16.58
C LYS A 53 10.47 -1.66 -17.62
N GLU A 54 9.66 -2.62 -17.21
CA GLU A 54 9.03 -3.60 -18.10
C GLU A 54 8.04 -2.97 -19.09
N THR A 55 7.56 -1.76 -18.78
CA THR A 55 6.66 -0.98 -19.66
C THR A 55 7.39 0.13 -20.43
N GLY A 56 8.73 0.18 -20.35
CA GLY A 56 9.56 1.12 -21.08
C GLY A 56 10.01 2.36 -20.30
N TYR A 57 9.68 2.45 -19.00
CA TYR A 57 10.04 3.60 -18.16
C TYR A 57 11.16 3.25 -17.19
N ALA A 58 12.31 3.90 -17.36
CA ALA A 58 13.49 3.72 -16.54
C ALA A 58 14.10 5.06 -16.14
N GLU A 59 15.15 5.05 -15.36
CA GLU A 59 15.91 6.25 -15.00
C GLU A 59 16.36 6.98 -16.26
N GLY A 60 16.09 8.29 -16.31
CA GLY A 60 16.42 9.16 -17.46
C GLY A 60 15.26 9.42 -18.42
N ASN A 61 14.20 8.60 -18.47
CA ASN A 61 13.03 8.84 -19.33
C ASN A 61 11.70 9.01 -18.57
N VAL A 62 11.74 9.00 -17.25
CA VAL A 62 10.60 9.28 -16.36
C VAL A 62 11.09 9.99 -15.09
N ALA A 63 10.37 11.00 -14.62
CA ALA A 63 10.61 11.65 -13.34
C ALA A 63 9.65 11.06 -12.29
N ILE A 64 10.15 10.79 -11.08
CA ILE A 64 9.32 10.32 -9.97
C ILE A 64 9.43 11.33 -8.83
N GLU A 65 8.33 11.98 -8.51
CA GLU A 65 8.22 12.97 -7.46
C GLU A 65 7.46 12.42 -6.26
N PHE A 66 8.14 12.29 -5.12
CA PHE A 66 7.53 11.81 -3.89
C PHE A 66 6.99 12.93 -3.02
N ARG A 67 5.85 12.68 -2.37
CA ARG A 67 5.29 13.49 -1.29
C ARG A 67 5.04 12.57 -0.09
N TRP A 68 5.72 12.85 1.01
CA TRP A 68 5.71 12.06 2.23
C TRP A 68 4.94 12.77 3.32
N ALA A 69 3.93 12.13 3.89
CA ALA A 69 3.17 12.68 5.01
C ALA A 69 3.80 12.36 6.38
N GLU A 70 4.76 11.43 6.45
CA GLU A 70 5.50 11.06 7.67
C GLU A 70 4.60 10.70 8.86
N GLY A 71 3.50 10.00 8.59
CA GLY A 71 2.50 9.61 9.60
C GLY A 71 1.45 10.69 9.90
N GLN A 72 1.56 11.88 9.34
CA GLN A 72 0.63 13.00 9.54
C GLN A 72 -0.44 13.00 8.44
N TYR A 73 -1.50 12.21 8.63
CA TYR A 73 -2.54 11.99 7.61
C TYR A 73 -3.31 13.26 7.24
N ASP A 74 -3.38 14.24 8.13
CA ASP A 74 -3.96 15.57 7.90
C ASP A 74 -3.22 16.37 6.82
N LYS A 75 -1.96 16.06 6.53
CA LYS A 75 -1.20 16.67 5.43
C LYS A 75 -1.52 16.10 4.05
N LEU A 76 -2.11 14.92 3.95
CA LEU A 76 -2.35 14.23 2.68
C LEU A 76 -3.13 15.07 1.65
N PRO A 77 -4.20 15.80 2.00
CA PRO A 77 -4.91 16.64 1.03
C PRO A 77 -4.03 17.73 0.41
N ALA A 78 -3.20 18.39 1.22
CA ALA A 78 -2.29 19.44 0.73
C ALA A 78 -1.18 18.86 -0.18
N LEU A 79 -0.64 17.71 0.18
CA LEU A 79 0.38 17.00 -0.60
C LEU A 79 -0.18 16.47 -1.93
N ALA A 80 -1.41 15.96 -1.94
CA ALA A 80 -2.11 15.55 -3.17
C ALA A 80 -2.34 16.75 -4.10
N ALA A 81 -2.82 17.87 -3.56
CA ALA A 81 -3.01 19.11 -4.31
C ALA A 81 -1.68 19.66 -4.87
N ASP A 82 -0.57 19.45 -4.16
CA ASP A 82 0.76 19.83 -4.64
C ASP A 82 1.19 19.01 -5.87
N LEU A 83 0.95 17.70 -5.88
CA LEU A 83 1.19 16.85 -7.07
C LEU A 83 0.35 17.29 -8.27
N VAL A 84 -0.91 17.69 -8.04
CA VAL A 84 -1.78 18.23 -9.09
C VAL A 84 -1.23 19.54 -9.66
N ARG A 85 -0.80 20.46 -8.80
CA ARG A 85 -0.15 21.73 -9.24
C ARG A 85 1.17 21.48 -9.97
N GLY A 86 1.92 20.46 -9.54
CA GLY A 86 3.16 20.01 -10.19
C GLY A 86 2.95 19.37 -11.55
N ARG A 87 1.69 19.21 -12.00
CA ARG A 87 1.31 18.61 -13.29
C ARG A 87 1.83 17.18 -13.45
N ALA A 88 1.67 16.35 -12.41
CA ALA A 88 1.93 14.93 -12.54
C ALA A 88 1.07 14.34 -13.67
N ASP A 89 1.66 13.52 -14.53
CA ASP A 89 0.96 12.80 -15.60
C ASP A 89 0.16 11.62 -15.04
N VAL A 90 0.60 11.07 -13.92
CA VAL A 90 -0.09 10.03 -13.16
C VAL A 90 0.24 10.19 -11.66
N ILE A 91 -0.74 9.97 -10.80
CA ILE A 91 -0.56 9.94 -9.34
C ILE A 91 -0.62 8.49 -8.87
N VAL A 92 0.40 8.05 -8.15
CA VAL A 92 0.48 6.73 -7.52
C VAL A 92 0.34 6.89 -6.02
N THR A 93 -0.59 6.17 -5.41
CA THR A 93 -0.80 6.22 -3.95
C THR A 93 -0.33 4.92 -3.32
N LEU A 94 0.77 5.01 -2.56
CA LEU A 94 1.42 3.87 -1.92
C LEU A 94 1.25 3.95 -0.40
N GLY A 95 0.50 3.04 0.17
CA GLY A 95 0.39 2.95 1.63
C GLY A 95 -1.01 3.20 2.18
N GLY A 96 -2.03 2.76 1.46
CA GLY A 96 -3.35 2.58 2.04
C GLY A 96 -4.42 3.54 1.56
N THR A 97 -5.61 3.30 2.07
CA THR A 97 -6.86 3.92 1.61
C THR A 97 -6.88 5.44 1.78
N VAL A 98 -6.30 5.95 2.85
CA VAL A 98 -6.28 7.41 3.14
C VAL A 98 -5.58 8.22 2.04
N THR A 99 -4.51 7.67 1.43
CA THR A 99 -3.81 8.34 0.32
C THR A 99 -4.64 8.32 -0.97
N ALA A 100 -5.32 7.21 -1.26
CA ALA A 100 -6.17 7.09 -2.44
C ALA A 100 -7.36 8.06 -2.37
N LEU A 101 -7.99 8.18 -1.20
CA LEU A 101 -9.06 9.15 -0.95
C LEU A 101 -8.57 10.59 -1.13
N ALA A 102 -7.42 10.93 -0.57
CA ALA A 102 -6.83 12.26 -0.71
C ALA A 102 -6.50 12.61 -2.18
N ALA A 103 -5.92 11.67 -2.92
CA ALA A 103 -5.62 11.86 -4.34
C ALA A 103 -6.91 12.00 -5.18
N LYS A 104 -7.93 11.16 -4.91
CA LYS A 104 -9.22 11.22 -5.60
C LYS A 104 -9.95 12.53 -5.36
N ALA A 105 -9.87 13.08 -4.15
CA ALA A 105 -10.45 14.38 -3.81
C ALA A 105 -9.71 15.55 -4.50
N ALA A 106 -8.41 15.40 -4.78
CA ALA A 106 -7.60 16.46 -5.39
C ALA A 106 -7.77 16.57 -6.92
N THR A 107 -8.15 15.47 -7.61
CA THR A 107 -8.29 15.48 -9.07
C THR A 107 -9.31 14.47 -9.58
N ASN A 108 -10.02 14.83 -10.66
CA ASN A 108 -10.90 13.94 -11.41
C ASN A 108 -10.39 13.68 -12.84
N THR A 109 -9.23 14.24 -13.21
CA THR A 109 -8.67 14.17 -14.57
C THR A 109 -7.33 13.46 -14.62
N ILE A 110 -6.42 13.74 -13.67
CA ILE A 110 -5.13 13.05 -13.62
C ILE A 110 -5.36 11.58 -13.26
N PRO A 111 -4.82 10.62 -14.02
CA PRO A 111 -4.86 9.21 -13.69
C PRO A 111 -4.33 8.91 -12.28
N ILE A 112 -5.02 8.02 -11.56
CA ILE A 112 -4.60 7.60 -10.22
C ILE A 112 -4.45 6.07 -10.19
N VAL A 113 -3.34 5.58 -9.63
CA VAL A 113 -3.10 4.16 -9.40
C VAL A 113 -2.89 3.93 -7.90
N PHE A 114 -3.73 3.09 -7.29
CA PHE A 114 -3.74 2.90 -5.83
C PHE A 114 -3.32 1.50 -5.38
N ILE A 115 -2.82 1.42 -4.11
CA ILE A 115 -2.84 0.22 -3.27
C ILE A 115 -3.66 0.57 -2.02
N ILE A 116 -4.76 -0.16 -1.78
CA ILE A 116 -5.65 0.07 -0.64
C ILE A 116 -6.02 -1.24 0.06
N GLY A 117 -6.44 -1.13 1.33
CA GLY A 117 -6.90 -2.27 2.13
C GLY A 117 -8.42 -2.35 2.30
N ALA A 118 -9.19 -1.53 1.62
CA ALA A 118 -10.65 -1.48 1.73
C ALA A 118 -11.34 -1.77 0.38
N ASP A 119 -12.66 -1.94 0.38
CA ASP A 119 -13.43 -2.12 -0.85
C ASP A 119 -13.49 -0.80 -1.64
N PRO A 120 -12.88 -0.73 -2.84
CA PRO A 120 -12.87 0.49 -3.64
C PRO A 120 -14.26 0.87 -4.19
N VAL A 121 -15.19 -0.08 -4.28
CA VAL A 121 -16.56 0.17 -4.72
C VAL A 121 -17.38 0.78 -3.57
N GLU A 122 -17.31 0.21 -2.37
CA GLU A 122 -17.95 0.77 -1.16
C GLU A 122 -17.45 2.18 -0.85
N LEU A 123 -16.17 2.45 -1.10
CA LEU A 123 -15.56 3.78 -0.93
C LEU A 123 -15.91 4.77 -2.06
N GLY A 124 -16.62 4.32 -3.12
CA GLY A 124 -16.94 5.16 -4.27
C GLY A 124 -15.73 5.58 -5.09
N LEU A 125 -14.59 4.88 -4.97
CA LEU A 125 -13.40 5.13 -5.77
C LEU A 125 -13.57 4.63 -7.20
N VAL A 126 -14.20 3.47 -7.38
CA VAL A 126 -14.46 2.83 -8.66
C VAL A 126 -15.89 2.31 -8.76
N ASN A 127 -16.40 2.15 -9.98
CA ASN A 127 -17.76 1.62 -10.20
C ASN A 127 -17.83 0.11 -9.97
N SER A 128 -16.79 -0.63 -10.36
CA SER A 128 -16.65 -2.07 -10.12
C SER A 128 -15.18 -2.49 -10.29
N PHE A 129 -14.83 -3.69 -9.83
CA PHE A 129 -13.48 -4.24 -9.98
C PHE A 129 -13.11 -4.42 -11.46
N GLY A 130 -13.99 -4.99 -12.26
CA GLY A 130 -13.73 -5.28 -13.69
C GLY A 130 -13.76 -4.04 -14.59
N ARG A 131 -14.52 -3.02 -14.20
CA ARG A 131 -14.68 -1.75 -14.94
C ARG A 131 -14.66 -0.58 -13.95
N PRO A 132 -13.48 -0.08 -13.58
CA PRO A 132 -13.36 0.98 -12.58
C PRO A 132 -14.16 2.23 -12.92
N GLY A 133 -14.15 2.64 -14.20
CA GLY A 133 -14.73 3.89 -14.65
C GLY A 133 -14.00 5.11 -14.09
N GLY A 134 -14.00 6.24 -14.77
CA GLY A 134 -13.30 7.42 -14.30
C GLY A 134 -11.77 7.36 -14.42
N ASN A 135 -11.09 8.13 -13.55
CA ASN A 135 -9.64 8.35 -13.61
C ASN A 135 -8.82 7.52 -12.62
N ILE A 136 -9.40 6.50 -11.96
CA ILE A 136 -8.72 5.78 -10.88
C ILE A 136 -8.85 4.26 -11.04
N THR A 137 -7.76 3.55 -10.78
CA THR A 137 -7.66 2.08 -10.72
C THR A 137 -6.54 1.67 -9.77
N GLY A 138 -6.31 0.37 -9.59
CA GLY A 138 -5.19 -0.08 -8.76
C GLY A 138 -5.34 -1.50 -8.23
N ILE A 139 -4.89 -1.71 -6.99
CA ILE A 139 -4.91 -3.00 -6.30
C ILE A 139 -5.57 -2.83 -4.93
N THR A 140 -6.48 -3.76 -4.58
CA THR A 140 -7.04 -3.82 -3.22
C THR A 140 -6.70 -5.13 -2.54
N THR A 141 -6.37 -5.03 -1.24
CA THR A 141 -6.10 -6.17 -0.36
C THR A 141 -7.30 -6.52 0.54
N ILE A 142 -8.50 -6.10 0.18
CA ILE A 142 -9.72 -6.23 1.01
C ILE A 142 -9.97 -7.64 1.54
N SER A 143 -9.63 -8.67 0.77
CA SER A 143 -9.82 -10.06 1.17
C SER A 143 -9.00 -10.52 2.38
N MET A 144 -8.11 -9.65 2.90
CA MET A 144 -7.19 -9.98 4.00
C MET A 144 -7.72 -9.64 5.38
N PHE A 145 -8.80 -8.85 5.51
CA PHE A 145 -9.23 -8.37 6.82
C PHE A 145 -9.90 -9.44 7.69
N GLY A 146 -9.29 -9.70 8.84
CA GLY A 146 -9.90 -10.30 10.03
C GLY A 146 -9.95 -11.83 10.04
N GLY A 147 -10.70 -12.46 9.16
CA GLY A 147 -11.03 -13.88 9.29
C GLY A 147 -9.82 -14.81 9.27
N LYS A 148 -8.90 -14.63 8.33
CA LYS A 148 -7.72 -15.51 8.22
C LYS A 148 -6.70 -15.29 9.33
N HIS A 149 -6.50 -14.05 9.77
CA HIS A 149 -5.63 -13.77 10.91
C HIS A 149 -6.17 -14.39 12.20
N MET A 150 -7.49 -14.29 12.43
CA MET A 150 -8.13 -14.94 13.57
C MET A 150 -8.00 -16.47 13.49
N GLU A 151 -8.29 -17.07 12.34
CA GLU A 151 -8.17 -18.54 12.13
C GLU A 151 -6.73 -19.01 12.45
N LEU A 152 -5.72 -18.36 11.88
CA LEU A 152 -4.31 -18.72 12.09
C LEU A 152 -3.89 -18.52 13.55
N LEU A 153 -4.34 -17.44 14.19
CA LEU A 153 -4.03 -17.16 15.58
C LEU A 153 -4.71 -18.18 16.51
N PHE A 154 -5.95 -18.57 16.25
CA PHE A 154 -6.66 -19.57 17.03
C PHE A 154 -6.08 -20.98 16.83
N GLU A 155 -5.65 -21.32 15.61
CA GLU A 155 -4.93 -22.57 15.35
C GLU A 155 -3.58 -22.60 16.11
N MET A 156 -2.89 -21.46 16.20
CA MET A 156 -1.63 -21.33 16.94
C MET A 156 -1.83 -21.32 18.45
N VAL A 157 -2.87 -20.65 18.94
CA VAL A 157 -3.17 -20.41 20.36
C VAL A 157 -4.69 -20.52 20.55
N PRO A 158 -5.22 -21.72 20.79
CA PRO A 158 -6.66 -21.93 20.93
C PRO A 158 -7.31 -21.08 22.06
N GLU A 159 -6.57 -20.78 23.13
CA GLU A 159 -7.02 -19.93 24.22
C GLU A 159 -7.34 -18.49 23.77
N ALA A 160 -6.83 -18.03 22.62
CA ALA A 160 -7.14 -16.72 22.06
C ALA A 160 -8.61 -16.58 21.64
N GLU A 161 -9.33 -17.68 21.40
CA GLU A 161 -10.77 -17.64 21.11
C GLU A 161 -11.59 -17.02 22.25
N ALA A 162 -11.13 -17.16 23.49
CA ALA A 162 -11.84 -16.63 24.64
C ALA A 162 -11.83 -15.10 24.68
N ARG A 163 -10.70 -14.47 24.32
CA ARG A 163 -10.55 -13.02 24.26
C ARG A 163 -9.36 -12.63 23.40
N LEU A 164 -9.63 -11.87 22.34
CA LEU A 164 -8.66 -11.40 21.36
C LEU A 164 -8.47 -9.88 21.45
N GLY A 165 -7.27 -9.40 21.28
CA GLY A 165 -6.96 -7.99 21.09
C GLY A 165 -6.97 -7.59 19.62
N LEU A 166 -7.34 -6.35 19.35
CA LEU A 166 -7.16 -5.69 18.05
C LEU A 166 -6.50 -4.33 18.28
N LEU A 167 -5.30 -4.16 17.76
CA LEU A 167 -4.57 -2.90 17.81
C LEU A 167 -4.84 -2.09 16.53
N VAL A 168 -5.31 -0.86 16.70
CA VAL A 168 -5.63 0.06 15.60
C VAL A 168 -4.99 1.43 15.80
N ASN A 169 -4.85 2.20 14.72
CA ASN A 169 -4.50 3.61 14.79
C ASN A 169 -5.76 4.48 14.62
N PRO A 170 -6.23 5.17 15.66
CA PRO A 170 -7.44 5.99 15.59
C PRO A 170 -7.30 7.25 14.71
N ALA A 171 -6.07 7.60 14.28
CA ALA A 171 -5.88 8.64 13.27
C ALA A 171 -6.30 8.21 11.87
N ASN A 172 -6.47 6.90 11.64
CA ASN A 172 -7.00 6.38 10.39
C ASN A 172 -8.53 6.46 10.41
N PRO A 173 -9.17 7.25 9.53
CA PRO A 173 -10.63 7.44 9.53
C PRO A 173 -11.43 6.15 9.29
N LEU A 174 -10.81 5.11 8.72
CA LEU A 174 -11.46 3.82 8.51
C LEU A 174 -11.71 3.05 9.82
N VAL A 175 -11.05 3.41 10.92
CA VAL A 175 -11.30 2.79 12.22
C VAL A 175 -12.76 3.01 12.63
N GLU A 176 -13.27 4.23 12.52
CA GLU A 176 -14.66 4.54 12.90
C GLU A 176 -15.68 3.93 11.94
N SER A 177 -15.40 3.92 10.64
CA SER A 177 -16.38 3.50 9.63
C SER A 177 -16.40 2.00 9.37
N LEU A 178 -15.26 1.30 9.50
CA LEU A 178 -15.15 -0.13 9.18
C LEU A 178 -14.84 -1.00 10.40
N VAL A 179 -13.90 -0.56 11.26
CA VAL A 179 -13.41 -1.42 12.34
C VAL A 179 -14.36 -1.44 13.53
N ARG A 180 -14.81 -0.29 14.03
CA ARG A 180 -15.70 -0.24 15.19
C ARG A 180 -17.00 -1.01 14.99
N PRO A 181 -17.73 -0.89 13.88
CA PRO A 181 -18.95 -1.69 13.66
C PRO A 181 -18.67 -3.20 13.67
N ALA A 182 -17.54 -3.65 13.14
CA ALA A 182 -17.14 -5.05 13.15
C ALA A 182 -16.78 -5.53 14.58
N VAL A 183 -16.11 -4.68 15.38
CA VAL A 183 -15.79 -4.95 16.78
C VAL A 183 -17.06 -5.08 17.62
N ASP A 184 -18.03 -4.16 17.43
CA ASP A 184 -19.28 -4.16 18.17
C ASP A 184 -20.10 -5.45 17.94
N GLN A 185 -20.04 -6.03 16.73
CA GLN A 185 -20.66 -7.32 16.42
C GLN A 185 -20.02 -8.50 17.15
N LEU A 186 -18.71 -8.45 17.39
CA LEU A 186 -17.96 -9.50 18.11
C LEU A 186 -18.08 -9.39 19.64
N GLY A 187 -18.54 -8.25 20.14
CA GLY A 187 -18.83 -7.99 21.55
C GLY A 187 -17.60 -8.17 22.45
N GLN A 188 -17.81 -8.72 23.65
CA GLN A 188 -16.74 -8.83 24.67
C GLN A 188 -15.57 -9.77 24.31
N ARG A 189 -15.65 -10.50 23.21
CA ARG A 189 -14.56 -11.37 22.73
C ARG A 189 -13.41 -10.58 22.13
N LEU A 190 -13.66 -9.35 21.66
CA LEU A 190 -12.66 -8.51 21.05
C LEU A 190 -12.38 -7.26 21.89
N VAL A 191 -11.13 -7.07 22.28
CA VAL A 191 -10.64 -5.89 23.00
C VAL A 191 -9.98 -4.96 22.00
N LEU A 192 -10.63 -3.86 21.68
CA LEU A 192 -10.05 -2.81 20.84
C LEU A 192 -9.09 -1.96 21.68
N VAL A 193 -7.85 -1.83 21.22
CA VAL A 193 -6.83 -0.92 21.77
C VAL A 193 -6.30 -0.03 20.68
N GLU A 194 -5.98 1.19 21.05
CA GLU A 194 -5.61 2.25 20.13
C GLU A 194 -4.17 2.70 20.37
N ALA A 195 -3.44 2.97 19.29
CA ALA A 195 -2.14 3.61 19.32
C ALA A 195 -2.05 4.63 18.20
N ARG A 196 -1.93 5.91 18.53
CA ARG A 196 -1.73 7.02 17.61
C ARG A 196 -0.26 7.38 17.47
N THR A 197 0.50 7.14 18.53
CA THR A 197 1.92 7.41 18.65
C THR A 197 2.66 6.23 19.24
N GLU A 198 3.98 6.22 19.17
CA GLU A 198 4.82 5.16 19.78
C GLU A 198 4.62 5.00 21.29
N SER A 199 4.35 6.11 21.98
CA SER A 199 4.11 6.10 23.44
C SER A 199 2.82 5.38 23.84
N ASP A 200 1.89 5.16 22.90
CA ASP A 200 0.61 4.51 23.17
C ASP A 200 0.73 2.97 23.16
N PHE A 201 1.80 2.42 22.57
CA PHE A 201 1.93 0.96 22.47
C PHE A 201 2.01 0.26 23.82
N GLU A 202 2.85 0.77 24.74
CA GLU A 202 3.00 0.19 26.09
C GLU A 202 1.67 0.19 26.86
N PRO A 203 0.91 1.31 26.95
CA PRO A 203 -0.42 1.33 27.56
C PRO A 203 -1.40 0.37 26.89
N ALA A 204 -1.36 0.23 25.55
CA ALA A 204 -2.23 -0.69 24.82
C ALA A 204 -1.97 -2.15 25.22
N PHE A 205 -0.70 -2.57 25.25
CA PHE A 205 -0.34 -3.92 25.70
C PHE A 205 -0.68 -4.17 27.16
N ALA A 206 -0.46 -3.20 28.04
CA ALA A 206 -0.83 -3.30 29.46
C ALA A 206 -2.36 -3.44 29.63
N MET A 207 -3.16 -2.72 28.84
CA MET A 207 -4.61 -2.84 28.82
C MET A 207 -5.05 -4.22 28.37
N LEU A 208 -4.48 -4.76 27.27
CA LEU A 208 -4.77 -6.10 26.77
C LEU A 208 -4.50 -7.17 27.84
N ALA A 209 -3.34 -7.10 28.50
CA ALA A 209 -2.97 -8.02 29.56
C ALA A 209 -3.94 -7.93 30.75
N LYS A 210 -4.31 -6.70 31.19
CA LYS A 210 -5.28 -6.48 32.28
C LYS A 210 -6.66 -7.03 31.96
N GLN A 211 -7.09 -6.92 30.69
CA GLN A 211 -8.37 -7.43 30.23
C GLN A 211 -8.35 -8.92 29.88
N GLY A 212 -7.20 -9.61 30.04
CA GLY A 212 -7.07 -11.04 29.83
C GLY A 212 -7.11 -11.45 28.36
N ALA A 213 -6.70 -10.58 27.44
CA ALA A 213 -6.51 -10.96 26.05
C ALA A 213 -5.43 -12.05 25.93
N ARG A 214 -5.67 -13.07 25.11
CA ARG A 214 -4.78 -14.23 24.91
C ARG A 214 -4.08 -14.23 23.56
N GLY A 215 -4.37 -13.24 22.71
CA GLY A 215 -3.74 -13.01 21.43
C GLY A 215 -4.05 -11.62 20.93
N LEU A 216 -3.26 -11.15 19.97
CA LEU A 216 -3.41 -9.82 19.41
C LEU A 216 -3.31 -9.89 17.88
N ILE A 217 -4.25 -9.25 17.21
CA ILE A 217 -4.14 -8.90 15.78
C ILE A 217 -3.74 -7.44 15.70
N VAL A 218 -2.72 -7.15 14.91
CA VAL A 218 -2.37 -5.76 14.56
C VAL A 218 -3.04 -5.43 13.23
N TRP A 219 -3.89 -4.40 13.23
CA TRP A 219 -4.57 -3.99 12.03
C TRP A 219 -3.59 -3.40 11.01
N GLU A 220 -3.79 -3.80 9.75
CA GLU A 220 -2.91 -3.36 8.66
C GLU A 220 -3.14 -1.89 8.34
N GLU A 221 -2.18 -1.05 8.72
CA GLU A 221 -2.16 0.36 8.35
C GLU A 221 -0.71 0.90 8.41
N PRO A 222 -0.42 2.02 7.71
CA PRO A 222 0.97 2.46 7.50
C PRO A 222 1.79 2.74 8.75
N PHE A 223 1.19 3.36 9.79
CA PHE A 223 1.92 3.67 11.02
C PHE A 223 2.29 2.39 11.78
N LEU A 224 1.32 1.49 12.03
CA LEU A 224 1.56 0.22 12.73
C LEU A 224 2.54 -0.67 11.96
N ASN A 225 2.41 -0.75 10.62
CA ASN A 225 3.34 -1.47 9.76
C ASN A 225 4.79 -0.95 9.88
N SER A 226 4.96 0.36 10.04
CA SER A 226 6.28 0.98 10.17
C SER A 226 6.91 0.81 11.55
N ARG A 227 6.15 0.28 12.53
CA ARG A 227 6.57 0.06 13.94
C ARG A 227 6.54 -1.43 14.33
N ALA A 228 6.63 -2.30 13.33
CA ALA A 228 6.58 -3.75 13.52
C ALA A 228 7.59 -4.24 14.57
N ASP A 229 8.80 -3.69 14.60
CA ASP A 229 9.88 -4.06 15.54
C ASP A 229 9.52 -3.71 16.99
N GLN A 230 8.94 -2.53 17.22
CA GLN A 230 8.52 -2.10 18.56
C GLN A 230 7.34 -2.95 19.06
N ILE A 231 6.39 -3.23 18.17
CA ILE A 231 5.24 -4.10 18.48
C ILE A 231 5.73 -5.53 18.80
N ALA A 232 6.68 -6.07 18.02
CA ALA A 232 7.26 -7.39 18.27
C ALA A 232 7.99 -7.47 19.62
N ALA A 233 8.76 -6.45 19.97
CA ALA A 233 9.44 -6.37 21.27
C ALA A 233 8.45 -6.35 22.45
N LEU A 234 7.36 -5.59 22.34
CA LEU A 234 6.29 -5.56 23.35
C LEU A 234 5.53 -6.89 23.41
N ALA A 235 5.28 -7.52 22.27
CA ALA A 235 4.65 -8.84 22.20
C ALA A 235 5.42 -9.88 23.05
N ILE A 236 6.74 -9.91 22.93
CA ILE A 236 7.60 -10.79 23.75
C ILE A 236 7.53 -10.40 25.22
N ARG A 237 7.66 -9.10 25.54
CA ARG A 237 7.69 -8.63 26.93
C ARG A 237 6.38 -8.90 27.69
N TYR A 238 5.24 -8.81 27.00
CA TYR A 238 3.93 -9.09 27.58
C TYR A 238 3.48 -10.55 27.42
N ALA A 239 4.35 -11.42 26.89
CA ALA A 239 4.03 -12.80 26.54
C ALA A 239 2.73 -12.91 25.72
N MET A 240 2.53 -11.96 24.79
CA MET A 240 1.33 -11.85 23.97
C MET A 240 1.60 -12.47 22.59
N PRO A 241 0.91 -13.54 22.21
CA PRO A 241 0.93 -14.04 20.83
C PRO A 241 0.35 -13.02 19.88
N VAL A 242 1.12 -12.60 18.89
CA VAL A 242 0.70 -11.55 17.93
C VAL A 242 0.82 -12.06 16.51
N ILE A 243 -0.22 -11.81 15.70
CA ILE A 243 -0.18 -11.93 14.25
C ILE A 243 -0.27 -10.55 13.60
N HIS A 244 0.52 -10.36 12.55
CA HIS A 244 0.55 -9.14 11.74
C HIS A 244 0.49 -9.47 10.25
N SER A 245 0.08 -8.53 9.39
CA SER A 245 0.06 -8.74 7.94
C SER A 245 1.41 -8.53 7.25
N VAL A 246 2.39 -7.90 7.89
CA VAL A 246 3.69 -7.63 7.25
C VAL A 246 4.75 -8.64 7.70
N ARG A 247 5.44 -9.24 6.73
CA ARG A 247 6.56 -10.18 6.92
C ARG A 247 7.63 -9.65 7.89
N ASN A 248 7.93 -8.35 7.81
CA ASN A 248 8.94 -7.72 8.67
C ASN A 248 8.64 -7.90 10.16
N PHE A 249 7.37 -8.04 10.56
CA PHE A 249 7.01 -8.31 11.95
C PHE A 249 7.59 -9.64 12.45
N ALA A 250 7.45 -10.71 11.67
CA ALA A 250 8.02 -12.01 12.04
C ALA A 250 9.56 -11.98 12.03
N LEU A 251 10.18 -11.25 11.07
CA LEU A 251 11.65 -11.06 11.02
C LEU A 251 12.17 -10.27 12.21
N ALA A 252 11.40 -9.28 12.69
CA ALA A 252 11.74 -8.47 13.85
C ALA A 252 11.54 -9.20 15.21
N GLY A 253 11.17 -10.48 15.20
CA GLY A 253 10.93 -11.27 16.40
C GLY A 253 9.47 -11.41 16.79
N GLY A 254 8.51 -11.01 15.94
CA GLY A 254 7.10 -11.33 16.14
C GLY A 254 6.80 -12.82 15.95
N LEU A 255 5.68 -13.31 16.50
CA LEU A 255 5.35 -14.73 16.46
C LEU A 255 5.09 -15.22 15.03
N MET A 256 4.22 -14.53 14.30
CA MET A 256 3.89 -14.90 12.92
C MET A 256 3.35 -13.70 12.13
N SER A 257 3.47 -13.79 10.82
CA SER A 257 2.80 -12.88 9.90
C SER A 257 2.08 -13.67 8.81
N TYR A 258 0.95 -13.13 8.37
CA TYR A 258 0.22 -13.61 7.21
C TYR A 258 -0.24 -12.43 6.37
N GLY A 259 0.27 -12.31 5.18
CA GLY A 259 -0.02 -11.14 4.35
C GLY A 259 0.38 -11.30 2.89
N VAL A 260 0.15 -10.24 2.13
CA VAL A 260 0.51 -10.19 0.72
C VAL A 260 2.02 -10.07 0.53
N VAL A 261 2.50 -10.61 -0.57
CA VAL A 261 3.87 -10.36 -1.04
C VAL A 261 3.93 -8.94 -1.61
N TYR A 262 4.32 -7.97 -0.78
CA TYR A 262 4.35 -6.55 -1.18
C TYR A 262 5.17 -6.26 -2.43
N ALA A 263 6.26 -7.02 -2.67
CA ALA A 263 7.05 -6.87 -3.88
C ALA A 263 6.21 -7.09 -5.14
N ASP A 264 5.31 -8.09 -5.15
CA ASP A 264 4.41 -8.35 -6.28
C ASP A 264 3.41 -7.20 -6.47
N LEU A 265 2.86 -6.64 -5.39
CA LEU A 265 1.92 -5.51 -5.48
C LEU A 265 2.61 -4.27 -6.07
N PHE A 266 3.80 -3.94 -5.56
CA PHE A 266 4.56 -2.78 -6.04
C PHE A 266 4.99 -2.94 -7.49
N HIS A 267 5.38 -4.16 -7.88
CA HIS A 267 5.69 -4.49 -9.27
C HIS A 267 4.47 -4.27 -10.19
N GLN A 268 3.30 -4.79 -9.81
CA GLN A 268 2.05 -4.61 -10.58
C GLN A 268 1.62 -3.13 -10.68
N ILE A 269 1.78 -2.35 -9.60
CA ILE A 269 1.54 -0.90 -9.64
C ILE A 269 2.49 -0.21 -10.62
N GLY A 270 3.77 -0.63 -10.68
CA GLY A 270 4.72 -0.14 -11.68
C GLY A 270 4.25 -0.42 -13.11
N ILE A 271 3.79 -1.65 -13.38
CA ILE A 271 3.22 -2.03 -14.68
C ILE A 271 1.98 -1.19 -15.00
N TYR A 272 1.04 -1.01 -14.07
CA TYR A 272 -0.17 -0.22 -14.28
C TYR A 272 0.17 1.25 -14.58
N THR A 273 1.08 1.81 -13.79
CA THR A 273 1.56 3.18 -14.00
C THR A 273 2.15 3.38 -15.39
N GLY A 274 3.03 2.47 -15.82
CA GLY A 274 3.64 2.56 -17.14
C GLY A 274 2.65 2.34 -18.29
N ARG A 275 1.67 1.42 -18.14
CA ARG A 275 0.59 1.26 -19.12
C ARG A 275 -0.24 2.53 -19.26
N ILE A 276 -0.51 3.25 -18.17
CA ILE A 276 -1.23 4.53 -18.20
C ILE A 276 -0.40 5.59 -18.90
N LEU A 277 0.89 5.69 -18.61
CA LEU A 277 1.79 6.60 -19.34
C LEU A 277 1.89 6.28 -20.84
N ASN A 278 1.70 5.00 -21.21
CA ASN A 278 1.59 4.55 -22.61
C ASN A 278 0.18 4.75 -23.21
N GLY A 279 -0.72 5.48 -22.53
CA GLY A 279 -2.03 5.87 -23.04
C GLY A 279 -3.20 4.93 -22.68
N THR A 280 -2.99 3.87 -21.90
CA THR A 280 -4.10 3.04 -21.39
C THR A 280 -4.90 3.85 -20.37
N LYS A 281 -6.22 3.89 -20.49
CA LYS A 281 -7.06 4.61 -19.54
C LYS A 281 -7.24 3.81 -18.24
N PRO A 282 -7.25 4.46 -17.06
CA PRO A 282 -7.56 3.78 -15.80
C PRO A 282 -8.88 2.99 -15.84
N ALA A 283 -9.88 3.52 -16.53
CA ALA A 283 -11.19 2.89 -16.71
C ALA A 283 -11.14 1.51 -17.38
N ASP A 284 -10.10 1.25 -18.19
CA ASP A 284 -9.90 0.01 -18.94
C ASP A 284 -8.97 -0.98 -18.20
N LEU A 285 -8.43 -0.59 -17.05
CA LEU A 285 -7.58 -1.42 -16.20
C LEU A 285 -8.36 -1.94 -15.00
N PRO A 286 -8.67 -3.25 -14.91
CA PRO A 286 -9.39 -3.80 -13.77
C PRO A 286 -8.67 -3.53 -12.44
N VAL A 287 -9.43 -3.36 -11.35
CA VAL A 287 -8.84 -3.38 -10.02
C VAL A 287 -8.40 -4.81 -9.71
N LEU A 288 -7.13 -4.99 -9.41
CA LEU A 288 -6.57 -6.29 -9.07
C LEU A 288 -6.77 -6.62 -7.59
N GLN A 289 -6.83 -7.92 -7.32
CA GLN A 289 -6.68 -8.49 -5.99
C GLN A 289 -5.42 -9.36 -5.98
N PRO A 290 -4.62 -9.34 -4.90
CA PRO A 290 -3.45 -10.20 -4.79
C PRO A 290 -3.86 -11.66 -4.77
N SER A 291 -3.08 -12.50 -5.43
CA SER A 291 -3.24 -13.95 -5.42
C SER A 291 -2.14 -14.67 -4.64
N LYS A 292 -1.09 -13.94 -4.26
CA LYS A 292 0.04 -14.49 -3.51
C LYS A 292 0.05 -13.94 -2.10
N PHE A 293 -0.02 -14.86 -1.15
CA PHE A 293 0.07 -14.61 0.28
C PHE A 293 1.22 -15.42 0.85
N GLU A 294 1.83 -14.94 1.92
CA GLU A 294 2.87 -15.64 2.63
C GLU A 294 2.54 -15.77 4.12
N LEU A 295 2.73 -16.96 4.66
CA LEU A 295 2.69 -17.26 6.09
C LEU A 295 4.12 -17.45 6.58
N VAL A 296 4.57 -16.57 7.48
CA VAL A 296 5.87 -16.66 8.11
C VAL A 296 5.69 -16.95 9.61
N ILE A 297 6.38 -17.95 10.12
CA ILE A 297 6.33 -18.35 11.53
C ILE A 297 7.73 -18.26 12.14
N ASN A 298 7.84 -17.61 13.30
CA ASN A 298 9.10 -17.52 14.05
C ASN A 298 9.11 -18.52 15.22
N LEU A 299 9.88 -19.59 15.07
CA LEU A 299 10.02 -20.64 16.07
C LEU A 299 10.77 -20.20 17.33
N LYS A 300 11.73 -19.24 17.21
CA LYS A 300 12.39 -18.66 18.37
C LYS A 300 11.39 -17.96 19.28
N THR A 301 10.49 -17.18 18.67
CA THR A 301 9.44 -16.47 19.39
C THR A 301 8.38 -17.43 19.94
N ALA A 302 7.95 -18.42 19.16
CA ALA A 302 7.04 -19.46 19.66
C ALA A 302 7.62 -20.15 20.89
N LYS A 303 8.90 -20.55 20.86
CA LYS A 303 9.59 -21.17 22.00
C LYS A 303 9.68 -20.22 23.20
N ALA A 304 10.01 -18.94 22.97
CA ALA A 304 10.07 -17.91 24.03
C ALA A 304 8.71 -17.69 24.71
N LEU A 305 7.61 -17.80 23.95
CA LEU A 305 6.24 -17.71 24.44
C LEU A 305 5.70 -19.03 25.02
N GLY A 306 6.47 -20.12 24.96
CA GLY A 306 6.02 -21.44 25.40
C GLY A 306 4.95 -22.09 24.51
N ILE A 307 4.86 -21.64 23.24
CA ILE A 307 3.86 -22.11 22.28
C ILE A 307 4.41 -23.27 21.45
N ALA A 308 3.70 -24.40 21.45
CA ALA A 308 3.97 -25.52 20.56
C ALA A 308 3.29 -25.28 19.22
N VAL A 309 4.09 -24.98 18.18
CA VAL A 309 3.53 -24.71 16.84
C VAL A 309 2.94 -25.99 16.23
N PRO A 310 1.66 -25.98 15.83
CA PRO A 310 1.00 -27.14 15.21
C PRO A 310 1.71 -27.55 13.90
N ARG A 311 1.82 -28.87 13.68
CA ARG A 311 2.43 -29.39 12.43
C ARG A 311 1.68 -28.95 11.18
N THR A 312 0.38 -28.76 11.28
CA THR A 312 -0.49 -28.26 10.19
C THR A 312 -0.13 -26.85 9.78
N LEU A 313 0.22 -25.97 10.73
CA LEU A 313 0.69 -24.61 10.43
C LEU A 313 2.09 -24.63 9.83
N LEU A 314 3.01 -25.44 10.37
CA LEU A 314 4.37 -25.58 9.82
C LEU A 314 4.34 -26.08 8.37
N ALA A 315 3.46 -27.01 8.04
CA ALA A 315 3.32 -27.53 6.68
C ALA A 315 2.76 -26.51 5.68
N ARG A 316 2.09 -25.46 6.17
CA ARG A 316 1.49 -24.37 5.36
C ARG A 316 2.34 -23.11 5.36
N ALA A 317 3.34 -23.04 6.21
CA ALA A 317 4.23 -21.88 6.28
C ALA A 317 5.11 -21.82 5.01
N ASP A 318 5.15 -20.64 4.41
CA ASP A 318 6.05 -20.34 3.28
C ASP A 318 7.48 -20.14 3.77
N GLU A 319 7.64 -19.67 5.03
CA GLU A 319 8.92 -19.50 5.69
C GLU A 319 8.82 -19.78 7.18
N VAL A 320 9.84 -20.46 7.71
CA VAL A 320 10.00 -20.74 9.14
C VAL A 320 11.34 -20.17 9.59
N ILE A 321 11.30 -19.24 10.57
CA ILE A 321 12.49 -18.60 11.15
C ILE A 321 12.93 -19.44 12.37
N GLU A 322 14.12 -20.02 12.29
CA GLU A 322 14.74 -20.84 13.33
C GLU A 322 15.77 -20.05 14.19
#